data_1b0538cbbec1eddb37d3f31c290890f9
#
_entry.id   1b0538cbbec1eddb37d3f31c290890f9
#
_cell.length_a   1.000
_cell.length_b   1.000
_cell.length_c   1.000
_cell.angle_alpha   90.00
_cell.angle_beta   90.00
_cell.angle_gamma   90.00
#
_symmetry.space_group_name_H-M   'P 1'
#
loop_
_entity.id
_entity.type
_entity.pdbx_description
1 polymer ?
#
loop_
_entity_poly.entity_id
_entity_poly.type
_entity_poly.pdbx_seq_one_letter_code
_entity_poly.pdbx_strand_id
1 'polypeptide(L)'
;MSDFIVSARKYRPATFSSVVGQKHITSTLKNAIERGQLAHAYLFCGPRGVGKTTCARIFAKAINCLHPEGAEACNACQSCRSFNDGRSLNIHELDAASNNSVEDIRSLIEQVRIIPQVGRYSVFIIDEVHMLSAAAFNAFLKTLEEPPAHAIFILATTEKHKIIPTILSRCQIYDFNRIRVEDSVEYLKYIASQEGITADDESLNLIAQKADGGMRDALSMFDKAVSFCGQELRYQEVAQTLNVLDYDTYFSMTETLLSGNYVEALLSFDNVLARGFSGQTFMAGLNRHLRDLLVARNEPSLRLLEFTGTLMERYRTQAAACPPEFLFGAISLLTDLDGKIRQSSNQRLLVDLGLMKIAGLGQKKNNPVDPVNLPLPELVRTAPAQSAPARPQSTQQTAPAPAPQPATVQRPTAATAESSPGIAASAPAAPPAATAAADPAPPATSAAARTSAMP
;
A
#
# COMPACT_ATOMS: atom_id res chain seq x y z
N MET A 1 26.81 14.20 -18.91
CA MET A 1 25.64 13.31 -18.74
C MET A 1 24.84 13.91 -17.61
N SER A 2 23.63 14.40 -17.88
CA SER A 2 22.73 14.86 -16.80
C SER A 2 22.32 13.64 -15.99
N ASP A 3 22.65 13.63 -14.69
CA ASP A 3 22.19 12.55 -13.80
C ASP A 3 20.66 12.49 -13.85
N PHE A 4 20.13 11.34 -14.23
CA PHE A 4 18.69 11.10 -14.21
C PHE A 4 18.19 11.15 -12.77
N ILE A 5 17.41 12.17 -12.44
CA ILE A 5 16.78 12.31 -11.13
C ILE A 5 15.33 11.87 -11.26
N VAL A 6 14.94 10.84 -10.48
CA VAL A 6 13.57 10.31 -10.43
C VAL A 6 12.59 11.43 -10.09
N SER A 7 11.45 11.51 -10.81
CA SER A 7 10.44 12.59 -10.66
C SER A 7 9.93 12.72 -9.22
N ALA A 8 9.77 11.63 -8.50
CA ALA A 8 9.40 11.66 -7.09
C ALA A 8 10.39 12.43 -6.18
N ARG A 9 11.65 12.62 -6.61
CA ARG A 9 12.64 13.43 -5.91
C ARG A 9 12.72 14.83 -6.51
N LYS A 10 12.72 14.95 -7.84
CA LYS A 10 12.82 16.24 -8.57
C LYS A 10 11.64 17.16 -8.26
N TYR A 11 10.42 16.62 -8.24
CA TYR A 11 9.18 17.34 -8.01
C TYR A 11 8.66 17.23 -6.57
N ARG A 12 9.55 16.91 -5.62
CA ARG A 12 9.17 16.90 -4.21
C ARG A 12 8.81 18.33 -3.76
N PRO A 13 7.60 18.55 -3.21
CA PRO A 13 7.19 19.88 -2.75
C PRO A 13 8.20 20.52 -1.78
N ALA A 14 8.53 21.78 -2.02
CA ALA A 14 9.46 22.57 -1.18
C ALA A 14 8.75 23.57 -0.28
N THR A 15 7.46 23.86 -0.55
CA THR A 15 6.59 24.81 0.16
C THR A 15 5.25 24.17 0.48
N PHE A 16 4.52 24.69 1.45
CA PHE A 16 3.17 24.19 1.78
C PHE A 16 2.19 24.42 0.61
N SER A 17 2.36 25.51 -0.13
CA SER A 17 1.51 25.84 -1.30
C SER A 17 1.64 24.82 -2.43
N SER A 18 2.79 24.17 -2.57
CA SER A 18 3.04 23.15 -3.59
C SER A 18 2.62 21.74 -3.20
N VAL A 19 2.12 21.54 -1.96
CA VAL A 19 1.63 20.22 -1.51
C VAL A 19 0.26 19.95 -2.10
N VAL A 20 0.14 18.86 -2.85
CA VAL A 20 -1.09 18.45 -3.53
C VAL A 20 -2.05 17.74 -2.56
N GLY A 21 -3.35 18.05 -2.65
CA GLY A 21 -4.44 17.30 -2.02
C GLY A 21 -4.57 17.42 -0.49
N GLN A 22 -3.64 18.14 0.21
CA GLN A 22 -3.62 18.22 1.69
C GLN A 22 -3.87 19.63 2.24
N LYS A 23 -4.73 20.42 1.58
CA LYS A 23 -4.97 21.84 1.94
C LYS A 23 -5.40 22.04 3.41
N HIS A 24 -6.17 21.12 3.98
CA HIS A 24 -6.64 21.19 5.38
C HIS A 24 -5.47 21.08 6.37
N ILE A 25 -4.46 20.23 6.09
CA ILE A 25 -3.28 20.08 6.93
C ILE A 25 -2.34 21.25 6.77
N THR A 26 -2.01 21.61 5.52
CA THR A 26 -1.07 22.70 5.23
C THR A 26 -1.56 24.04 5.79
N SER A 27 -2.88 24.34 5.70
CA SER A 27 -3.44 25.56 6.30
C SER A 27 -3.38 25.54 7.84
N THR A 28 -3.64 24.39 8.47
CA THR A 28 -3.54 24.28 9.94
C THR A 28 -2.10 24.45 10.41
N LEU A 29 -1.11 23.86 9.72
CA LEU A 29 0.30 24.02 10.04
C LEU A 29 0.77 25.47 9.82
N LYS A 30 0.34 26.14 8.74
CA LYS A 30 0.62 27.55 8.48
C LYS A 30 0.09 28.42 9.62
N ASN A 31 -1.17 28.23 10.00
CA ASN A 31 -1.78 28.99 11.10
C ASN A 31 -1.03 28.78 12.43
N ALA A 32 -0.54 27.58 12.72
CA ALA A 32 0.26 27.30 13.92
C ALA A 32 1.59 28.06 13.92
N ILE A 33 2.25 28.13 12.76
CA ILE A 33 3.49 28.91 12.59
C ILE A 33 3.24 30.41 12.78
N GLU A 34 2.23 30.97 12.11
CA GLU A 34 1.90 32.39 12.15
C GLU A 34 1.51 32.87 13.54
N ARG A 35 0.81 32.00 14.31
CA ARG A 35 0.41 32.31 15.69
C ARG A 35 1.50 32.03 16.70
N GLY A 36 2.63 31.40 16.31
CA GLY A 36 3.68 30.98 17.21
C GLY A 36 3.24 29.89 18.22
N GLN A 37 2.15 29.17 17.91
CA GLN A 37 1.58 28.11 18.74
C GLN A 37 2.04 26.74 18.26
N LEU A 38 3.28 26.40 18.55
CA LEU A 38 3.87 25.13 18.15
C LEU A 38 3.73 24.10 19.27
N ALA A 39 3.24 22.91 18.94
CA ALA A 39 3.29 21.77 19.85
C ALA A 39 4.71 21.17 19.89
N HIS A 40 5.04 20.50 20.97
CA HIS A 40 6.33 19.79 21.10
C HIS A 40 6.38 18.47 20.32
N ALA A 41 5.22 17.86 20.01
CA ALA A 41 5.15 16.62 19.27
C ALA A 41 3.96 16.60 18.29
N TYR A 42 4.23 16.17 17.08
CA TYR A 42 3.28 16.01 15.98
C TYR A 42 3.25 14.55 15.54
N LEU A 43 2.07 14.03 15.20
CA LEU A 43 1.93 12.70 14.60
C LEU A 43 1.20 12.80 13.27
N PHE A 44 1.89 12.53 12.19
CA PHE A 44 1.37 12.53 10.82
C PHE A 44 0.98 11.11 10.43
N CYS A 45 -0.32 10.86 10.33
CA CYS A 45 -0.88 9.55 10.00
C CYS A 45 -1.45 9.55 8.59
N GLY A 46 -1.41 8.43 7.88
CA GLY A 46 -2.08 8.26 6.59
C GLY A 46 -1.34 7.36 5.63
N PRO A 47 -1.93 7.05 4.47
CA PRO A 47 -1.37 6.12 3.49
C PRO A 47 0.05 6.49 3.04
N ARG A 48 0.72 5.52 2.40
CA ARG A 48 2.03 5.76 1.81
C ARG A 48 1.93 6.77 0.64
N GLY A 49 2.95 7.58 0.43
CA GLY A 49 3.05 8.45 -0.74
C GLY A 49 2.20 9.72 -0.73
N VAL A 50 1.40 9.98 0.32
CA VAL A 50 0.49 11.15 0.41
C VAL A 50 1.15 12.46 0.87
N GLY A 51 2.46 12.46 1.17
CA GLY A 51 3.22 13.65 1.51
C GLY A 51 3.53 13.88 2.98
N LYS A 52 3.34 12.89 3.89
CA LYS A 52 3.63 13.00 5.34
C LYS A 52 5.03 13.54 5.62
N THR A 53 6.06 12.82 5.19
CA THR A 53 7.47 13.20 5.38
C THR A 53 7.83 14.50 4.66
N THR A 54 7.18 14.77 3.52
CA THR A 54 7.36 16.03 2.79
C THR A 54 6.83 17.21 3.58
N CYS A 55 5.62 17.12 4.14
CA CYS A 55 5.07 18.16 5.01
C CYS A 55 5.90 18.33 6.29
N ALA A 56 6.40 17.24 6.88
CA ALA A 56 7.30 17.28 8.02
C ALA A 56 8.57 18.09 7.71
N ARG A 57 9.18 17.85 6.56
CA ARG A 57 10.37 18.60 6.10
C ARG A 57 10.09 20.07 5.85
N ILE A 58 8.97 20.39 5.19
CA ILE A 58 8.55 21.77 4.94
C ILE A 58 8.32 22.50 6.26
N PHE A 59 7.59 21.86 7.19
CA PHE A 59 7.29 22.41 8.51
C PHE A 59 8.59 22.64 9.32
N ALA A 60 9.47 21.65 9.41
CA ALA A 60 10.76 21.76 10.11
C ALA A 60 11.63 22.88 9.56
N LYS A 61 11.65 23.05 8.22
CA LYS A 61 12.38 24.13 7.55
C LYS A 61 11.76 25.49 7.84
N ALA A 62 10.42 25.61 7.81
CA ALA A 62 9.71 26.86 8.03
C ALA A 62 9.92 27.41 9.45
N ILE A 63 9.82 26.56 10.50
CA ILE A 63 9.99 26.98 11.90
C ILE A 63 11.45 27.34 12.26
N ASN A 64 12.43 26.83 11.50
CA ASN A 64 13.86 27.12 11.65
C ASN A 64 14.38 28.18 10.66
N CYS A 65 13.49 28.73 9.81
CA CYS A 65 13.89 29.77 8.86
C CYS A 65 14.26 31.08 9.58
N LEU A 66 15.39 31.69 9.19
CA LEU A 66 15.84 32.96 9.80
C LEU A 66 15.05 34.16 9.27
N HIS A 67 14.52 34.05 8.04
CA HIS A 67 13.77 35.12 7.34
C HIS A 67 12.51 34.50 6.73
N PRO A 68 11.50 34.09 7.53
CA PRO A 68 10.28 33.48 7.00
C PRO A 68 9.44 34.49 6.23
N GLU A 69 8.81 34.03 5.15
CA GLU A 69 7.82 34.76 4.38
C GLU A 69 6.43 34.29 4.78
N GLY A 70 5.81 34.93 5.81
CA GLY A 70 4.63 34.40 6.46
C GLY A 70 4.94 33.05 7.13
N ALA A 71 4.21 32.00 6.77
CA ALA A 71 4.45 30.64 7.25
C ALA A 71 5.40 29.81 6.37
N GLU A 72 5.96 30.37 5.30
CA GLU A 72 6.84 29.67 4.36
C GLU A 72 8.33 29.97 4.64
N ALA A 73 9.18 29.00 4.34
CA ALA A 73 10.63 29.17 4.45
C ALA A 73 11.18 29.96 3.25
N CYS A 74 12.09 30.92 3.47
CA CYS A 74 12.68 31.76 2.42
C CYS A 74 13.58 30.98 1.42
N ASN A 75 13.98 29.75 1.71
CA ASN A 75 14.89 28.90 0.93
C ASN A 75 16.29 29.51 0.62
N ALA A 76 16.60 30.71 1.11
CA ALA A 76 17.82 31.46 0.82
C ALA A 76 18.74 31.66 2.01
N CYS A 77 18.24 31.62 3.27
CA CYS A 77 19.05 31.79 4.46
C CYS A 77 19.95 30.58 4.75
N GLN A 78 20.90 30.74 5.65
CA GLN A 78 21.86 29.69 6.02
C GLN A 78 21.15 28.41 6.51
N SER A 79 20.15 28.54 7.37
CA SER A 79 19.37 27.39 7.88
C SER A 79 18.66 26.64 6.72
N CYS A 80 18.03 27.37 5.80
CA CYS A 80 17.34 26.76 4.65
C CYS A 80 18.31 26.08 3.68
N ARG A 81 19.45 26.70 3.37
CA ARG A 81 20.47 26.14 2.47
C ARG A 81 21.09 24.87 3.06
N SER A 82 21.53 24.92 4.33
CA SER A 82 22.11 23.74 4.97
C SER A 82 21.16 22.57 5.03
N PHE A 83 19.84 22.82 5.20
CA PHE A 83 18.82 21.77 5.16
C PHE A 83 18.61 21.22 3.75
N ASN A 84 18.53 22.09 2.72
CA ASN A 84 18.38 21.65 1.34
C ASN A 84 19.58 20.81 0.87
N ASP A 85 20.80 21.14 1.34
CA ASP A 85 22.05 20.42 1.06
C ASP A 85 22.21 19.13 1.89
N GLY A 86 21.25 18.83 2.79
CA GLY A 86 21.32 17.66 3.68
C GLY A 86 22.36 17.75 4.78
N ARG A 87 22.80 18.99 5.14
CA ARG A 87 23.83 19.27 6.15
C ARG A 87 23.29 20.04 7.35
N SER A 88 21.99 19.97 7.60
CA SER A 88 21.39 20.63 8.75
C SER A 88 21.86 19.99 10.06
N LEU A 89 22.29 20.79 11.00
CA LEU A 89 22.63 20.35 12.36
C LEU A 89 21.41 20.37 13.30
N ASN A 90 20.30 20.97 12.87
CA ASN A 90 19.12 21.17 13.71
C ASN A 90 17.91 20.35 13.28
N ILE A 91 17.94 19.76 12.08
CA ILE A 91 16.83 18.93 11.57
C ILE A 91 17.40 17.54 11.30
N HIS A 92 16.98 16.60 12.11
CA HIS A 92 17.40 15.20 12.07
C HIS A 92 16.28 14.35 11.50
N GLU A 93 16.60 13.54 10.51
CA GLU A 93 15.65 12.61 9.89
C GLU A 93 16.08 11.18 10.18
N LEU A 94 15.20 10.40 10.80
CA LEU A 94 15.37 9.00 11.11
C LEU A 94 14.27 8.19 10.43
N ASP A 95 14.62 7.14 9.72
CA ASP A 95 13.70 6.11 9.25
C ASP A 95 13.69 4.96 10.26
N ALA A 96 12.56 4.79 10.94
CA ALA A 96 12.42 3.74 11.94
C ALA A 96 12.40 2.32 11.34
N ALA A 97 12.19 2.17 10.03
CA ALA A 97 12.31 0.86 9.38
C ALA A 97 13.77 0.36 9.37
N SER A 98 14.73 1.30 9.27
CA SER A 98 16.17 1.02 9.25
C SER A 98 16.81 1.16 10.63
N ASN A 99 16.23 1.98 11.53
CA ASN A 99 16.78 2.33 12.84
C ASN A 99 15.71 2.11 13.93
N ASN A 100 15.45 0.86 14.28
CA ASN A 100 14.37 0.48 15.18
C ASN A 100 14.85 -0.03 16.56
N SER A 101 16.15 -0.03 16.78
CA SER A 101 16.74 -0.51 18.04
C SER A 101 16.59 0.49 19.19
N VAL A 102 16.75 0.00 20.40
CA VAL A 102 16.75 0.86 21.61
C VAL A 102 17.94 1.79 21.62
N GLU A 103 19.08 1.32 21.10
CA GLU A 103 20.33 2.04 21.00
C GLU A 103 20.23 3.25 20.06
N ASP A 104 19.57 3.08 18.90
CA ASP A 104 19.33 4.17 17.95
C ASP A 104 18.50 5.29 18.59
N ILE A 105 17.45 4.91 19.31
CA ILE A 105 16.58 5.87 20.00
C ILE A 105 17.30 6.53 21.18
N ARG A 106 18.16 5.81 21.90
CA ARG A 106 19.00 6.42 22.96
C ARG A 106 19.97 7.46 22.39
N SER A 107 20.63 7.15 21.29
CA SER A 107 21.51 8.11 20.59
C SER A 107 20.74 9.34 20.14
N LEU A 108 19.52 9.17 19.63
CA LEU A 108 18.63 10.28 19.27
C LEU A 108 18.28 11.12 20.53
N ILE A 109 17.92 10.49 21.66
CA ILE A 109 17.59 11.17 22.90
C ILE A 109 18.78 11.99 23.44
N GLU A 110 20.01 11.51 23.29
CA GLU A 110 21.21 12.27 23.63
C GLU A 110 21.35 13.52 22.76
N GLN A 111 21.09 13.41 21.46
CA GLN A 111 21.10 14.56 20.54
C GLN A 111 20.00 15.58 20.86
N VAL A 112 18.83 15.14 21.36
CA VAL A 112 17.75 16.04 21.80
C VAL A 112 18.17 17.02 22.89
N ARG A 113 19.14 16.67 23.72
CA ARG A 113 19.64 17.53 24.79
C ARG A 113 20.52 18.66 24.28
N ILE A 114 21.00 18.60 23.07
CA ILE A 114 21.89 19.59 22.48
C ILE A 114 21.07 20.78 22.00
N ILE A 115 21.42 21.97 22.48
CA ILE A 115 20.76 23.22 22.08
C ILE A 115 21.17 23.56 20.64
N PRO A 116 20.24 23.98 19.77
CA PRO A 116 20.54 24.33 18.39
C PRO A 116 21.49 25.52 18.30
N GLN A 117 22.48 25.42 17.41
CA GLN A 117 23.44 26.52 17.20
C GLN A 117 22.94 27.55 16.21
N VAL A 118 22.10 27.14 15.25
CA VAL A 118 21.52 28.00 14.19
C VAL A 118 20.02 27.73 14.13
N GLY A 119 19.17 28.76 14.25
CA GLY A 119 17.73 28.61 14.30
C GLY A 119 17.17 28.49 15.70
N ARG A 120 15.90 28.18 15.85
CA ARG A 120 15.19 28.18 17.15
C ARG A 120 15.01 26.79 17.75
N TYR A 121 14.84 25.78 16.90
CA TYR A 121 14.41 24.45 17.33
C TYR A 121 15.33 23.36 16.79
N SER A 122 15.54 22.32 17.60
CA SER A 122 16.04 21.03 17.16
C SER A 122 14.85 20.17 16.79
N VAL A 123 14.72 19.81 15.51
CA VAL A 123 13.57 19.07 14.98
C VAL A 123 13.98 17.64 14.65
N PHE A 124 13.22 16.69 15.17
CA PHE A 124 13.44 15.25 14.96
C PHE A 124 12.28 14.67 14.19
N ILE A 125 12.51 14.31 12.92
CA ILE A 125 11.54 13.67 12.06
C ILE A 125 11.80 12.17 12.12
N ILE A 126 10.82 11.40 12.61
CA ILE A 126 10.89 9.94 12.68
C ILE A 126 9.84 9.38 11.74
N ASP A 127 10.29 8.84 10.61
CA ASP A 127 9.39 8.23 9.62
C ASP A 127 9.14 6.75 9.96
N GLU A 128 7.96 6.25 9.56
CA GLU A 128 7.44 4.90 9.84
C GLU A 128 7.60 4.49 11.31
N VAL A 129 7.28 5.42 12.22
CA VAL A 129 7.48 5.27 13.67
C VAL A 129 6.85 3.99 14.26
N HIS A 130 5.84 3.41 13.60
CA HIS A 130 5.23 2.13 14.01
C HIS A 130 6.18 0.92 13.90
N MET A 131 7.33 1.09 13.23
CA MET A 131 8.36 0.06 13.11
C MET A 131 9.32 0.00 14.31
N LEU A 132 9.27 0.99 15.22
CA LEU A 132 10.06 0.97 16.44
C LEU A 132 9.69 -0.22 17.33
N SER A 133 10.69 -0.82 17.97
CA SER A 133 10.45 -1.87 18.96
C SER A 133 9.72 -1.31 20.20
N ALA A 134 8.99 -2.16 20.90
CA ALA A 134 8.29 -1.77 22.13
C ALA A 134 9.24 -1.15 23.18
N ALA A 135 10.47 -1.65 23.26
CA ALA A 135 11.48 -1.12 24.16
C ALA A 135 12.00 0.25 23.72
N ALA A 136 12.15 0.48 22.40
CA ALA A 136 12.49 1.78 21.83
C ALA A 136 11.38 2.82 22.09
N PHE A 137 10.11 2.44 21.90
CA PHE A 137 8.97 3.29 22.26
C PHE A 137 9.00 3.69 23.72
N ASN A 138 9.20 2.75 24.65
CA ASN A 138 9.24 3.03 26.08
C ASN A 138 10.40 3.97 26.45
N ALA A 139 11.57 3.83 25.84
CA ALA A 139 12.69 4.75 26.04
C ALA A 139 12.36 6.17 25.57
N PHE A 140 11.59 6.29 24.48
CA PHE A 140 11.19 7.57 23.88
C PHE A 140 10.09 8.30 24.67
N LEU A 141 9.19 7.56 25.35
CA LEU A 141 8.06 8.13 26.08
C LEU A 141 8.48 9.21 27.08
N LYS A 142 9.57 8.98 27.86
CA LYS A 142 10.05 9.93 28.85
C LYS A 142 10.43 11.29 28.23
N THR A 143 11.03 11.25 27.05
CA THR A 143 11.40 12.48 26.31
C THR A 143 10.19 13.19 25.72
N LEU A 144 9.12 12.46 25.36
CA LEU A 144 7.86 13.06 24.92
C LEU A 144 7.03 13.64 26.07
N GLU A 145 7.20 13.12 27.29
CA GLU A 145 6.51 13.64 28.49
C GLU A 145 7.14 14.95 28.99
N GLU A 146 8.47 15.02 28.98
CA GLU A 146 9.23 16.15 29.45
C GLU A 146 10.23 16.60 28.35
N PRO A 147 9.75 17.13 27.23
CA PRO A 147 10.62 17.53 26.13
C PRO A 147 11.38 18.83 26.50
N PRO A 148 12.66 18.97 26.11
CA PRO A 148 13.32 20.24 26.14
C PRO A 148 12.57 21.31 25.33
N ALA A 149 12.56 22.56 25.80
CA ALA A 149 11.78 23.63 25.15
C ALA A 149 12.19 23.93 23.70
N HIS A 150 13.39 23.54 23.30
CA HIS A 150 13.90 23.69 21.95
C HIS A 150 13.65 22.48 21.05
N ALA A 151 13.15 21.36 21.57
CA ALA A 151 12.98 20.14 20.83
C ALA A 151 11.54 20.00 20.27
N ILE A 152 11.42 19.70 18.99
CA ILE A 152 10.15 19.40 18.34
C ILE A 152 10.26 18.04 17.65
N PHE A 153 9.29 17.17 17.93
CA PHE A 153 9.20 15.85 17.35
C PHE A 153 8.11 15.80 16.27
N ILE A 154 8.42 15.23 15.11
CA ILE A 154 7.46 15.00 14.04
C ILE A 154 7.52 13.51 13.70
N LEU A 155 6.54 12.78 14.19
CA LEU A 155 6.41 11.36 13.98
C LEU A 155 5.53 11.13 12.74
N ALA A 156 5.93 10.25 11.83
CA ALA A 156 5.11 9.87 10.67
C ALA A 156 4.85 8.37 10.67
N THR A 157 3.63 7.97 10.30
CA THR A 157 3.25 6.56 10.25
C THR A 157 2.23 6.28 9.15
N THR A 158 2.34 5.11 8.53
CA THR A 158 1.29 4.57 7.66
C THR A 158 0.24 3.79 8.44
N GLU A 159 0.53 3.36 9.67
CA GLU A 159 -0.30 2.48 10.48
C GLU A 159 -0.61 3.08 11.85
N LYS A 160 -1.57 4.02 11.90
CA LYS A 160 -1.99 4.70 13.14
C LYS A 160 -2.42 3.71 14.23
N HIS A 161 -3.05 2.60 13.85
CA HIS A 161 -3.55 1.60 14.80
C HIS A 161 -2.45 0.83 15.55
N LYS A 162 -1.20 0.83 15.03
CA LYS A 162 -0.04 0.24 15.70
C LYS A 162 0.62 1.18 16.71
N ILE A 163 0.24 2.46 16.73
CA ILE A 163 0.80 3.42 17.68
C ILE A 163 0.11 3.29 19.02
N ILE A 164 0.92 3.17 20.08
CA ILE A 164 0.41 3.01 21.45
C ILE A 164 -0.35 4.26 21.91
N PRO A 165 -1.44 4.10 22.68
CA PRO A 165 -2.29 5.22 23.12
C PRO A 165 -1.53 6.30 23.91
N THR A 166 -0.49 5.92 24.61
CA THR A 166 0.38 6.85 25.36
C THR A 166 1.11 7.86 24.48
N ILE A 167 1.49 7.51 23.26
CA ILE A 167 2.04 8.43 22.25
C ILE A 167 0.93 9.29 21.65
N LEU A 168 -0.21 8.68 21.31
CA LEU A 168 -1.36 9.40 20.71
C LEU A 168 -1.84 10.55 21.60
N SER A 169 -1.84 10.35 22.93
CA SER A 169 -2.29 11.37 23.89
C SER A 169 -1.31 12.55 24.07
N ARG A 170 -0.06 12.43 23.61
CA ARG A 170 0.99 13.43 23.74
C ARG A 170 1.33 14.16 22.45
N CYS A 171 0.76 13.69 21.32
CA CYS A 171 1.04 14.25 20.01
C CYS A 171 -0.18 14.99 19.46
N GLN A 172 0.05 16.09 18.77
CA GLN A 172 -0.98 16.68 17.90
C GLN A 172 -1.09 15.85 16.63
N ILE A 173 -2.26 15.25 16.42
CA ILE A 173 -2.49 14.27 15.32
C ILE A 173 -2.99 14.99 14.08
N TYR A 174 -2.39 14.64 12.92
CA TYR A 174 -2.78 15.09 11.60
C TYR A 174 -3.03 13.87 10.71
N ASP A 175 -4.26 13.69 10.28
CA ASP A 175 -4.66 12.58 9.43
C ASP A 175 -4.61 13.01 7.95
N PHE A 176 -3.64 12.49 7.20
CA PHE A 176 -3.45 12.70 5.77
C PHE A 176 -4.41 11.81 4.97
N ASN A 177 -5.13 12.40 4.06
CA ASN A 177 -6.04 11.69 3.19
C ASN A 177 -5.36 11.19 1.91
N ARG A 178 -5.96 10.21 1.24
CA ARG A 178 -5.62 9.87 -0.13
C ARG A 178 -5.83 11.10 -1.02
N ILE A 179 -4.92 11.33 -1.94
CA ILE A 179 -5.03 12.41 -2.92
C ILE A 179 -6.07 11.99 -3.95
N ARG A 180 -6.97 12.88 -4.32
CA ARG A 180 -7.99 12.60 -5.33
C ARG A 180 -7.36 12.38 -6.69
N VAL A 181 -8.02 11.61 -7.53
CA VAL A 181 -7.54 11.30 -8.88
C VAL A 181 -7.40 12.58 -9.69
N GLU A 182 -8.35 13.51 -9.60
CA GLU A 182 -8.33 14.79 -10.30
C GLU A 182 -7.11 15.63 -9.92
N ASP A 183 -6.83 15.78 -8.61
CA ASP A 183 -5.67 16.53 -8.10
C ASP A 183 -4.35 15.88 -8.57
N SER A 184 -4.31 14.53 -8.64
CA SER A 184 -3.15 13.78 -9.12
C SER A 184 -2.93 13.97 -10.62
N VAL A 185 -3.98 13.91 -11.43
CA VAL A 185 -3.93 14.14 -12.88
C VAL A 185 -3.48 15.55 -13.20
N GLU A 186 -4.02 16.56 -12.51
CA GLU A 186 -3.62 17.95 -12.67
C GLU A 186 -2.12 18.13 -12.41
N TYR A 187 -1.61 17.53 -11.35
CA TYR A 187 -0.20 17.60 -11.02
C TYR A 187 0.69 16.83 -12.01
N LEU A 188 0.24 15.67 -12.49
CA LEU A 188 0.95 14.92 -13.54
C LEU A 188 0.99 15.69 -14.87
N LYS A 189 -0.09 16.38 -15.25
CA LYS A 189 -0.12 17.30 -16.41
C LYS A 189 0.90 18.40 -16.27
N TYR A 190 0.98 19.03 -15.11
CA TYR A 190 1.98 20.04 -14.83
C TYR A 190 3.40 19.49 -15.03
N ILE A 191 3.70 18.29 -14.49
CA ILE A 191 5.02 17.67 -14.64
C ILE A 191 5.31 17.30 -16.09
N ALA A 192 4.35 16.71 -16.80
CA ALA A 192 4.49 16.39 -18.23
C ALA A 192 4.84 17.62 -19.04
N SER A 193 4.19 18.76 -18.78
CA SER A 193 4.49 20.03 -19.44
C SER A 193 5.91 20.54 -19.13
N GLN A 194 6.40 20.35 -17.89
CA GLN A 194 7.76 20.75 -17.50
C GLN A 194 8.85 19.86 -18.12
N GLU A 195 8.55 18.61 -18.37
CA GLU A 195 9.48 17.65 -18.99
C GLU A 195 9.35 17.60 -20.53
N GLY A 196 8.42 18.36 -21.12
CA GLY A 196 8.18 18.34 -22.57
C GLY A 196 7.56 17.04 -23.06
N ILE A 197 6.77 16.36 -22.21
CA ILE A 197 6.11 15.08 -22.48
C ILE A 197 4.67 15.37 -22.90
N THR A 198 4.24 14.79 -24.02
CA THR A 198 2.84 14.78 -24.46
C THR A 198 2.13 13.56 -23.88
N ALA A 199 1.07 13.77 -23.12
CA ALA A 199 0.33 12.68 -22.50
C ALA A 199 -1.17 12.91 -22.65
N ASP A 200 -1.90 11.84 -23.01
CA ASP A 200 -3.37 11.86 -23.04
C ASP A 200 -3.93 11.85 -21.62
N ASP A 201 -5.07 12.50 -21.46
CA ASP A 201 -5.78 12.57 -20.18
C ASP A 201 -6.12 11.19 -19.64
N GLU A 202 -6.43 10.23 -20.50
CA GLU A 202 -6.72 8.84 -20.14
C GLU A 202 -5.49 8.11 -19.59
N SER A 203 -4.31 8.35 -20.15
CA SER A 203 -3.02 7.83 -19.66
C SER A 203 -2.71 8.31 -18.25
N LEU A 204 -2.84 9.63 -18.01
CA LEU A 204 -2.58 10.23 -16.71
C LEU A 204 -3.62 9.81 -15.67
N ASN A 205 -4.87 9.66 -16.08
CA ASN A 205 -5.95 9.14 -15.24
C ASN A 205 -5.67 7.69 -14.81
N LEU A 206 -5.22 6.85 -15.74
CA LEU A 206 -4.84 5.46 -15.43
C LEU A 206 -3.71 5.40 -14.39
N ILE A 207 -2.67 6.24 -14.55
CA ILE A 207 -1.57 6.33 -13.58
C ILE A 207 -2.09 6.76 -12.21
N ALA A 208 -2.92 7.81 -12.16
CA ALA A 208 -3.47 8.35 -10.92
C ALA A 208 -4.36 7.35 -10.18
N GLN A 209 -5.24 6.64 -10.91
CA GLN A 209 -6.08 5.58 -10.33
C GLN A 209 -5.25 4.42 -9.78
N LYS A 210 -4.24 3.97 -10.54
CA LYS A 210 -3.39 2.86 -10.11
C LYS A 210 -2.53 3.20 -8.90
N ALA A 211 -2.18 4.48 -8.74
CA ALA A 211 -1.41 4.98 -7.59
C ALA A 211 -2.23 5.05 -6.29
N ASP A 212 -3.56 4.85 -6.35
CA ASP A 212 -4.45 4.75 -5.18
C ASP A 212 -4.27 5.93 -4.21
N GLY A 213 -4.14 7.15 -4.76
CA GLY A 213 -3.99 8.39 -4.00
C GLY A 213 -2.60 8.64 -3.42
N GLY A 214 -1.58 7.85 -3.80
CA GLY A 214 -0.19 8.07 -3.43
C GLY A 214 0.59 8.82 -4.49
N MET A 215 0.89 10.12 -4.32
CA MET A 215 1.64 10.92 -5.31
C MET A 215 3.03 10.34 -5.61
N ARG A 216 3.73 9.80 -4.63
CA ARG A 216 5.05 9.19 -4.84
C ARG A 216 4.96 7.98 -5.78
N ASP A 217 3.92 7.17 -5.62
CA ASP A 217 3.70 5.99 -6.45
C ASP A 217 3.23 6.41 -7.85
N ALA A 218 2.37 7.46 -7.96
CA ALA A 218 1.98 8.06 -9.24
C ALA A 218 3.20 8.56 -10.04
N LEU A 219 4.11 9.29 -9.41
CA LEU A 219 5.33 9.79 -10.05
C LEU A 219 6.28 8.66 -10.46
N SER A 220 6.39 7.61 -9.64
CA SER A 220 7.20 6.44 -9.99
C SER A 220 6.63 5.65 -11.18
N MET A 221 5.28 5.56 -11.28
CA MET A 221 4.60 4.96 -12.42
C MET A 221 4.71 5.85 -13.67
N PHE A 222 4.66 7.16 -13.51
CA PHE A 222 4.88 8.12 -14.58
C PHE A 222 6.30 7.98 -15.16
N ASP A 223 7.34 7.96 -14.32
CA ASP A 223 8.73 7.75 -14.75
C ASP A 223 8.90 6.43 -15.51
N LYS A 224 8.25 5.36 -15.00
CA LYS A 224 8.26 4.07 -15.67
C LYS A 224 7.60 4.13 -17.04
N ALA A 225 6.45 4.80 -17.16
CA ALA A 225 5.76 4.98 -18.43
C ALA A 225 6.60 5.80 -19.42
N VAL A 226 7.19 6.90 -18.98
CA VAL A 226 8.10 7.73 -19.81
C VAL A 226 9.30 6.93 -20.27
N SER A 227 9.90 6.12 -19.42
CA SER A 227 11.06 5.28 -19.77
C SER A 227 10.73 4.26 -20.86
N PHE A 228 9.49 3.79 -20.94
CA PHE A 228 9.05 2.79 -21.91
C PHE A 228 8.48 3.43 -23.19
N CYS A 229 7.57 4.42 -23.06
CA CYS A 229 6.86 5.04 -24.18
C CYS A 229 7.63 6.23 -24.80
N GLY A 230 8.64 6.77 -24.10
CA GLY A 230 9.36 7.96 -24.54
C GLY A 230 8.61 9.26 -24.24
N GLN A 231 8.61 10.19 -25.19
CA GLN A 231 8.01 11.53 -25.01
C GLN A 231 6.50 11.60 -25.27
N GLU A 232 5.89 10.53 -25.75
CA GLU A 232 4.46 10.46 -26.03
C GLU A 232 3.82 9.34 -25.22
N LEU A 233 2.99 9.70 -24.25
CA LEU A 233 2.28 8.74 -23.39
C LEU A 233 0.88 8.49 -23.94
N ARG A 234 0.70 7.39 -24.66
CA ARG A 234 -0.60 6.91 -25.16
C ARG A 234 -1.19 5.90 -24.20
N TYR A 235 -2.50 5.95 -24.02
CA TYR A 235 -3.22 5.07 -23.07
C TYR A 235 -2.87 3.59 -23.19
N GLN A 236 -2.85 3.05 -24.43
CA GLN A 236 -2.59 1.61 -24.65
C GLN A 236 -1.18 1.20 -24.21
N GLU A 237 -0.16 2.00 -24.50
CA GLU A 237 1.23 1.74 -24.15
C GLU A 237 1.46 1.87 -22.64
N VAL A 238 0.84 2.88 -22.01
CA VAL A 238 0.88 3.08 -20.57
C VAL A 238 0.18 1.92 -19.84
N ALA A 239 -0.99 1.48 -20.32
CA ALA A 239 -1.72 0.34 -19.77
C ALA A 239 -0.87 -0.94 -19.82
N GLN A 240 -0.20 -1.20 -20.93
CA GLN A 240 0.71 -2.33 -21.09
C GLN A 240 1.91 -2.21 -20.14
N THR A 241 2.56 -1.04 -20.08
CA THR A 241 3.74 -0.80 -19.23
C THR A 241 3.43 -0.96 -17.74
N LEU A 242 2.25 -0.52 -17.33
CA LEU A 242 1.79 -0.63 -15.96
C LEU A 242 1.14 -1.98 -15.64
N ASN A 243 1.09 -2.88 -16.61
CA ASN A 243 0.42 -4.17 -16.47
C ASN A 243 -1.04 -4.01 -15.98
N VAL A 244 -1.79 -3.14 -16.65
CA VAL A 244 -3.21 -2.92 -16.45
C VAL A 244 -3.93 -3.37 -17.69
N LEU A 245 -4.95 -4.19 -17.53
CA LEU A 245 -5.83 -4.57 -18.64
C LEU A 245 -6.61 -3.32 -19.08
N ASP A 246 -6.66 -3.12 -20.39
CA ASP A 246 -7.39 -2.02 -20.99
C ASP A 246 -8.90 -2.13 -20.71
N TYR A 247 -9.56 -0.99 -20.62
CA TYR A 247 -11.01 -0.95 -20.40
C TYR A 247 -11.77 -1.65 -21.53
N ASP A 248 -11.24 -1.60 -22.77
CA ASP A 248 -11.88 -2.22 -23.94
C ASP A 248 -12.05 -3.72 -23.76
N THR A 249 -11.06 -4.40 -23.18
CA THR A 249 -11.15 -5.83 -22.82
C THR A 249 -12.32 -6.10 -21.86
N TYR A 250 -12.53 -5.26 -20.85
CA TYR A 250 -13.62 -5.45 -19.90
C TYR A 250 -14.98 -5.09 -20.49
N PHE A 251 -15.08 -4.04 -21.32
CA PHE A 251 -16.29 -3.69 -22.05
C PHE A 251 -16.73 -4.83 -22.98
N SER A 252 -15.82 -5.34 -23.79
CA SER A 252 -16.08 -6.47 -24.69
C SER A 252 -16.43 -7.75 -23.94
N MET A 253 -15.68 -8.07 -22.86
CA MET A 253 -15.97 -9.24 -22.03
C MET A 253 -17.38 -9.17 -21.42
N THR A 254 -17.78 -8.00 -20.91
CA THR A 254 -19.12 -7.83 -20.32
C THR A 254 -20.22 -8.01 -21.36
N GLU A 255 -20.04 -7.51 -22.57
CA GLU A 255 -20.99 -7.69 -23.68
C GLU A 255 -21.10 -9.16 -24.08
N THR A 256 -19.97 -9.85 -24.20
CA THR A 256 -19.90 -11.30 -24.48
C THR A 256 -20.59 -12.12 -23.38
N LEU A 257 -20.36 -11.80 -22.12
CA LEU A 257 -21.00 -12.47 -20.97
C LEU A 257 -22.52 -12.19 -20.92
N LEU A 258 -22.93 -10.96 -21.24
CA LEU A 258 -24.34 -10.57 -21.28
C LEU A 258 -25.10 -11.29 -22.40
N SER A 259 -24.47 -11.50 -23.58
CA SER A 259 -25.04 -12.27 -24.66
C SER A 259 -25.10 -13.77 -24.37
N GLY A 260 -24.41 -14.25 -23.31
CA GLY A 260 -24.35 -15.66 -22.93
C GLY A 260 -23.37 -16.50 -23.76
N ASN A 261 -22.47 -15.85 -24.53
CA ASN A 261 -21.46 -16.52 -25.34
C ASN A 261 -20.22 -16.89 -24.50
N TYR A 262 -20.32 -18.02 -23.77
CA TYR A 262 -19.24 -18.49 -22.93
C TYR A 262 -17.99 -18.90 -23.72
N VAL A 263 -18.13 -19.35 -24.97
CA VAL A 263 -16.99 -19.79 -25.79
C VAL A 263 -16.07 -18.59 -26.08
N GLU A 264 -16.64 -17.48 -26.54
CA GLU A 264 -15.91 -16.27 -26.85
C GLU A 264 -15.32 -15.62 -25.57
N ALA A 265 -16.05 -15.69 -24.44
CA ALA A 265 -15.53 -15.25 -23.15
C ALA A 265 -14.28 -16.04 -22.74
N LEU A 266 -14.25 -17.37 -22.93
CA LEU A 266 -13.08 -18.19 -22.64
C LEU A 266 -11.91 -17.89 -23.58
N LEU A 267 -12.17 -17.68 -24.88
CA LEU A 267 -11.13 -17.30 -25.85
C LEU A 267 -10.55 -15.93 -25.53
N SER A 268 -11.39 -14.96 -25.16
CA SER A 268 -10.93 -13.64 -24.71
C SER A 268 -10.09 -13.72 -23.45
N PHE A 269 -10.47 -14.58 -22.50
CA PHE A 269 -9.68 -14.81 -21.28
C PHE A 269 -8.34 -15.49 -21.60
N ASP A 270 -8.30 -16.46 -22.52
CA ASP A 270 -7.04 -17.07 -22.98
C ASP A 270 -6.09 -16.03 -23.60
N ASN A 271 -6.61 -15.11 -24.40
CA ASN A 271 -5.84 -13.99 -24.94
C ASN A 271 -5.27 -13.09 -23.83
N VAL A 272 -6.02 -12.85 -22.76
CA VAL A 272 -5.54 -12.09 -21.59
C VAL A 272 -4.38 -12.82 -20.91
N LEU A 273 -4.48 -14.14 -20.74
CA LEU A 273 -3.39 -14.95 -20.18
C LEU A 273 -2.17 -14.97 -21.10
N ALA A 274 -2.36 -15.06 -22.43
CA ALA A 274 -1.27 -15.00 -23.40
C ALA A 274 -0.51 -13.66 -23.38
N ARG A 275 -1.19 -12.56 -23.04
CA ARG A 275 -0.58 -11.22 -22.80
C ARG A 275 0.18 -11.13 -21.48
N GLY A 276 0.23 -12.19 -20.66
CA GLY A 276 0.97 -12.27 -19.39
C GLY A 276 0.20 -11.81 -18.15
N PHE A 277 -1.09 -11.55 -18.24
CA PHE A 277 -1.92 -11.20 -17.07
C PHE A 277 -2.29 -12.44 -16.27
N SER A 278 -2.38 -12.30 -14.94
CA SER A 278 -2.88 -13.39 -14.10
C SER A 278 -4.41 -13.44 -14.07
N GLY A 279 -4.96 -14.66 -13.92
CA GLY A 279 -6.40 -14.84 -13.76
C GLY A 279 -6.98 -14.07 -12.57
N GLN A 280 -6.21 -13.90 -11.50
CA GLN A 280 -6.61 -13.10 -10.34
C GLN A 280 -6.74 -11.61 -10.70
N THR A 281 -5.74 -11.05 -11.39
CA THR A 281 -5.78 -9.64 -11.84
C THR A 281 -6.96 -9.40 -12.76
N PHE A 282 -7.21 -10.32 -13.70
CA PHE A 282 -8.33 -10.24 -14.61
C PHE A 282 -9.68 -10.26 -13.87
N MET A 283 -9.89 -11.21 -12.96
CA MET A 283 -11.14 -11.29 -12.19
C MET A 283 -11.38 -10.07 -11.30
N ALA A 284 -10.35 -9.58 -10.61
CA ALA A 284 -10.45 -8.38 -9.78
C ALA A 284 -10.82 -7.16 -10.63
N GLY A 285 -10.22 -7.02 -11.81
CA GLY A 285 -10.54 -5.95 -12.76
C GLY A 285 -11.95 -6.06 -13.32
N LEU A 286 -12.38 -7.25 -13.70
CA LEU A 286 -13.75 -7.51 -14.19
C LEU A 286 -14.79 -7.22 -13.09
N ASN A 287 -14.53 -7.62 -11.85
CA ASN A 287 -15.41 -7.35 -10.72
C ASN A 287 -15.56 -5.84 -10.47
N ARG A 288 -14.43 -5.10 -10.51
CA ARG A 288 -14.43 -3.64 -10.41
C ARG A 288 -15.23 -3.01 -11.56
N HIS A 289 -15.02 -3.45 -12.80
CA HIS A 289 -15.73 -2.95 -13.97
C HIS A 289 -17.24 -3.15 -13.86
N LEU A 290 -17.71 -4.33 -13.45
CA LEU A 290 -19.14 -4.60 -13.24
C LEU A 290 -19.74 -3.76 -12.11
N ARG A 291 -18.99 -3.54 -11.01
CA ARG A 291 -19.39 -2.64 -9.94
C ARG A 291 -19.52 -1.20 -10.46
N ASP A 292 -18.59 -0.75 -11.28
CA ASP A 292 -18.60 0.60 -11.84
C ASP A 292 -19.77 0.79 -12.83
N LEU A 293 -20.14 -0.24 -13.61
CA LEU A 293 -21.37 -0.26 -14.41
C LEU A 293 -22.62 -0.15 -13.53
N LEU A 294 -22.68 -0.86 -12.41
CA LEU A 294 -23.82 -0.78 -11.49
C LEU A 294 -23.96 0.62 -10.89
N VAL A 295 -22.85 1.25 -10.54
CA VAL A 295 -22.79 2.64 -10.03
C VAL A 295 -23.16 3.63 -11.12
N ALA A 296 -22.74 3.41 -12.38
CA ALA A 296 -23.03 4.29 -13.52
C ALA A 296 -24.52 4.36 -13.91
N ARG A 297 -25.34 3.43 -13.43
CA ARG A 297 -26.79 3.40 -13.73
C ARG A 297 -27.58 4.59 -13.14
N ASN A 298 -27.11 5.15 -12.04
CA ASN A 298 -27.83 6.20 -11.30
C ASN A 298 -27.02 7.50 -11.28
N GLU A 299 -27.57 8.59 -11.73
CA GLU A 299 -26.90 9.89 -11.75
C GLU A 299 -26.31 10.33 -10.39
N PRO A 300 -27.03 10.20 -9.24
CA PRO A 300 -26.46 10.59 -7.96
C PRO A 300 -25.21 9.84 -7.54
N SER A 301 -25.04 8.60 -8.04
CA SER A 301 -23.88 7.73 -7.74
C SER A 301 -22.68 7.96 -8.67
N LEU A 302 -22.83 8.70 -9.77
CA LEU A 302 -21.73 8.99 -10.70
C LEU A 302 -20.54 9.67 -10.02
N ARG A 303 -20.77 10.47 -8.99
CA ARG A 303 -19.70 11.07 -8.16
C ARG A 303 -18.79 10.06 -7.45
N LEU A 304 -19.19 8.78 -7.39
CA LEU A 304 -18.39 7.68 -6.83
C LEU A 304 -17.47 7.05 -7.86
N LEU A 305 -17.62 7.44 -9.14
CA LEU A 305 -16.77 7.01 -10.24
C LEU A 305 -15.66 8.04 -10.45
N GLU A 306 -14.45 7.55 -10.54
CA GLU A 306 -13.24 8.34 -10.75
C GLU A 306 -12.89 8.45 -12.24
N PHE A 307 -13.91 8.47 -13.12
CA PHE A 307 -13.74 8.55 -14.57
C PHE A 307 -14.12 9.95 -15.07
N THR A 308 -13.44 10.39 -16.12
CA THR A 308 -13.67 11.67 -16.78
C THR A 308 -13.83 11.47 -18.30
N GLY A 309 -14.50 12.41 -18.95
CA GLY A 309 -14.59 12.47 -20.40
C GLY A 309 -15.34 11.31 -21.07
N THR A 310 -14.78 10.82 -22.17
CA THR A 310 -15.37 9.81 -23.06
C THR A 310 -15.63 8.47 -22.37
N LEU A 311 -14.77 8.12 -21.39
CA LEU A 311 -14.89 6.87 -20.64
C LEU A 311 -16.18 6.83 -19.80
N MET A 312 -16.57 7.95 -19.19
CA MET A 312 -17.83 8.06 -18.43
C MET A 312 -19.05 7.78 -19.32
N GLU A 313 -19.07 8.32 -20.55
CA GLU A 313 -20.18 8.08 -21.48
C GLU A 313 -20.25 6.61 -21.93
N ARG A 314 -19.13 5.95 -22.12
CA ARG A 314 -19.08 4.52 -22.41
C ARG A 314 -19.66 3.68 -21.26
N TYR A 315 -19.30 4.02 -20.01
CA TYR A 315 -19.88 3.36 -18.84
C TYR A 315 -21.39 3.57 -18.74
N ARG A 316 -21.90 4.78 -18.99
CA ARG A 316 -23.35 5.06 -19.02
C ARG A 316 -24.08 4.21 -20.08
N THR A 317 -23.51 4.17 -21.28
CA THR A 317 -24.11 3.43 -22.40
C THR A 317 -24.20 1.93 -22.09
N GLN A 318 -23.11 1.30 -21.64
CA GLN A 318 -23.13 -0.13 -21.32
C GLN A 318 -23.94 -0.41 -20.04
N ALA A 319 -23.92 0.48 -19.04
CA ALA A 319 -24.73 0.35 -17.84
C ALA A 319 -26.24 0.33 -18.14
N ALA A 320 -26.70 1.13 -19.12
CA ALA A 320 -28.09 1.11 -19.57
C ALA A 320 -28.47 -0.22 -20.23
N ALA A 321 -27.55 -0.85 -20.96
CA ALA A 321 -27.76 -2.14 -21.62
C ALA A 321 -27.72 -3.34 -20.64
N CYS A 322 -27.02 -3.22 -19.50
CA CYS A 322 -26.86 -4.32 -18.55
C CYS A 322 -27.98 -4.35 -17.52
N PRO A 323 -28.73 -5.44 -17.35
CA PRO A 323 -29.74 -5.57 -16.29
C PRO A 323 -29.10 -5.60 -14.90
N PRO A 324 -29.71 -4.95 -13.87
CA PRO A 324 -29.16 -4.95 -12.52
C PRO A 324 -28.96 -6.36 -11.95
N GLU A 325 -29.91 -7.25 -12.21
CA GLU A 325 -29.85 -8.64 -11.70
C GLU A 325 -28.65 -9.41 -12.26
N PHE A 326 -28.29 -9.15 -13.54
CA PHE A 326 -27.09 -9.71 -14.15
C PHE A 326 -25.84 -9.16 -13.43
N LEU A 327 -25.75 -7.84 -13.23
CA LEU A 327 -24.61 -7.21 -12.59
C LEU A 327 -24.43 -7.71 -11.13
N PHE A 328 -25.51 -7.74 -10.34
CA PHE A 328 -25.45 -8.28 -8.96
C PHE A 328 -25.05 -9.76 -8.92
N GLY A 329 -25.62 -10.59 -9.80
CA GLY A 329 -25.27 -12.00 -9.88
C GLY A 329 -23.82 -12.23 -10.28
N ALA A 330 -23.32 -11.50 -11.26
CA ALA A 330 -21.93 -11.59 -11.72
C ALA A 330 -20.93 -11.09 -10.66
N ILE A 331 -21.20 -9.96 -10.02
CA ILE A 331 -20.37 -9.42 -8.92
C ILE A 331 -20.30 -10.42 -7.76
N SER A 332 -21.44 -11.00 -7.36
CA SER A 332 -21.47 -12.00 -6.28
C SER A 332 -20.63 -13.23 -6.62
N LEU A 333 -20.77 -13.76 -7.84
CA LEU A 333 -19.96 -14.90 -8.29
C LEU A 333 -18.46 -14.58 -8.32
N LEU A 334 -18.07 -13.41 -8.85
CA LEU A 334 -16.66 -13.00 -8.91
C LEU A 334 -16.06 -12.78 -7.51
N THR A 335 -16.85 -12.21 -6.58
CA THR A 335 -16.40 -12.00 -5.21
C THR A 335 -16.17 -13.34 -4.49
N ASP A 336 -17.06 -14.31 -4.68
CA ASP A 336 -16.91 -15.66 -4.12
C ASP A 336 -15.69 -16.39 -4.70
N LEU A 337 -15.38 -16.15 -5.98
CA LEU A 337 -14.25 -16.76 -6.66
C LEU A 337 -12.92 -16.10 -6.24
N ASP A 338 -12.89 -14.78 -6.05
CA ASP A 338 -11.69 -14.06 -5.58
C ASP A 338 -11.22 -14.57 -4.21
N GLY A 339 -12.16 -14.87 -3.31
CA GLY A 339 -11.85 -15.49 -2.03
C GLY A 339 -11.24 -16.90 -2.13
N LYS A 340 -11.52 -17.64 -3.22
CA LYS A 340 -11.10 -19.02 -3.43
C LYS A 340 -9.85 -19.15 -4.30
N ILE A 341 -9.55 -18.18 -5.14
CA ILE A 341 -8.51 -18.29 -6.18
C ILE A 341 -7.12 -18.53 -5.60
N ARG A 342 -6.81 -17.92 -4.44
CA ARG A 342 -5.50 -18.08 -3.77
C ARG A 342 -5.27 -19.48 -3.22
N GLN A 343 -6.34 -20.19 -2.90
CA GLN A 343 -6.30 -21.55 -2.32
C GLN A 343 -6.46 -22.64 -3.38
N SER A 344 -6.82 -22.26 -4.62
CA SER A 344 -7.05 -23.22 -5.70
C SER A 344 -5.75 -23.70 -6.33
N SER A 345 -5.60 -25.01 -6.49
CA SER A 345 -4.51 -25.65 -7.23
C SER A 345 -4.57 -25.34 -8.72
N ASN A 346 -5.77 -25.08 -9.26
CA ASN A 346 -5.98 -24.76 -10.67
C ASN A 346 -6.79 -23.46 -10.80
N GLN A 347 -6.05 -22.34 -10.77
CA GLN A 347 -6.63 -21.01 -10.87
C GLN A 347 -7.35 -20.77 -12.20
N ARG A 348 -6.80 -21.29 -13.31
CA ARG A 348 -7.38 -21.15 -14.64
C ARG A 348 -8.76 -21.78 -14.70
N LEU A 349 -8.88 -23.05 -14.32
CA LEU A 349 -10.16 -23.75 -14.30
C LEU A 349 -11.22 -23.04 -13.45
N LEU A 350 -10.79 -22.46 -12.33
CA LEU A 350 -11.71 -21.71 -11.45
C LEU A 350 -12.29 -20.49 -12.15
N VAL A 351 -11.46 -19.74 -12.89
CA VAL A 351 -11.88 -18.57 -13.66
C VAL A 351 -12.78 -18.99 -14.82
N ASP A 352 -12.40 -20.04 -15.58
CA ASP A 352 -13.19 -20.58 -16.70
C ASP A 352 -14.61 -20.96 -16.24
N LEU A 353 -14.73 -21.69 -15.13
CA LEU A 353 -16.03 -22.05 -14.55
C LEU A 353 -16.82 -20.81 -14.09
N GLY A 354 -16.13 -19.80 -13.58
CA GLY A 354 -16.74 -18.51 -13.21
C GLY A 354 -17.37 -17.82 -14.40
N LEU A 355 -16.60 -17.67 -15.48
CA LEU A 355 -17.06 -17.03 -16.72
C LEU A 355 -18.25 -17.78 -17.35
N MET A 356 -18.21 -19.12 -17.39
CA MET A 356 -19.33 -19.93 -17.86
C MET A 356 -20.59 -19.71 -17.02
N LYS A 357 -20.48 -19.63 -15.69
CA LYS A 357 -21.62 -19.36 -14.80
C LYS A 357 -22.20 -17.96 -15.02
N ILE A 358 -21.35 -16.96 -15.21
CA ILE A 358 -21.79 -15.58 -15.46
C ILE A 358 -22.49 -15.50 -16.83
N ALA A 359 -21.93 -16.12 -17.88
CA ALA A 359 -22.57 -16.21 -19.18
C ALA A 359 -23.95 -16.89 -19.09
N GLY A 360 -24.09 -17.92 -18.25
CA GLY A 360 -25.37 -18.55 -17.97
C GLY A 360 -26.42 -17.64 -17.32
N LEU A 361 -26.00 -16.59 -16.57
CA LEU A 361 -26.91 -15.56 -16.06
C LEU A 361 -27.44 -14.67 -17.20
N GLY A 362 -26.64 -14.40 -18.22
CA GLY A 362 -27.03 -13.63 -19.41
C GLY A 362 -28.10 -14.38 -20.25
N GLN A 363 -27.97 -15.68 -20.39
CA GLN A 363 -28.91 -16.50 -21.17
C GLN A 363 -30.32 -16.61 -20.56
N LYS A 364 -30.45 -16.55 -19.24
CA LYS A 364 -31.77 -16.72 -18.56
C LYS A 364 -32.84 -15.70 -18.95
N LYS A 365 -32.48 -14.60 -19.62
CA LYS A 365 -33.43 -13.59 -20.11
C LYS A 365 -33.80 -13.74 -21.57
N ASN A 366 -33.02 -14.46 -22.37
CA ASN A 366 -33.28 -14.56 -23.83
C ASN A 366 -34.07 -15.79 -24.22
N ASN A 367 -34.26 -16.76 -23.32
CA ASN A 367 -35.13 -17.92 -23.55
C ASN A 367 -35.74 -18.35 -22.22
N PRO A 368 -37.08 -18.42 -22.08
CA PRO A 368 -37.70 -19.26 -21.08
C PRO A 368 -37.56 -20.71 -21.58
N VAL A 369 -36.36 -21.26 -21.52
CA VAL A 369 -36.18 -22.70 -21.78
C VAL A 369 -36.47 -23.37 -20.46
N ASP A 370 -37.50 -24.19 -20.45
CA ASP A 370 -37.78 -25.21 -19.46
C ASP A 370 -36.50 -25.90 -19.00
N PRO A 371 -36.39 -26.31 -17.71
CA PRO A 371 -35.23 -27.03 -17.23
C PRO A 371 -35.03 -28.23 -18.18
N VAL A 372 -33.95 -28.21 -18.94
CA VAL A 372 -33.53 -29.31 -19.79
C VAL A 372 -33.42 -30.52 -18.89
N ASN A 373 -34.42 -31.37 -18.98
CA ASN A 373 -34.43 -32.70 -18.46
C ASN A 373 -33.37 -33.46 -19.29
N LEU A 374 -32.12 -33.40 -18.87
CA LEU A 374 -31.08 -34.26 -19.39
C LEU A 374 -31.49 -35.68 -19.00
N PRO A 375 -31.81 -36.56 -19.97
CA PRO A 375 -32.03 -37.96 -19.67
C PRO A 375 -30.71 -38.47 -19.03
N LEU A 376 -30.77 -38.82 -17.76
CA LEU A 376 -29.74 -39.61 -17.16
C LEU A 376 -29.57 -40.86 -18.00
N PRO A 377 -28.35 -41.24 -18.42
CA PRO A 377 -28.16 -42.52 -19.11
C PRO A 377 -28.70 -43.59 -18.18
N GLU A 378 -29.72 -44.34 -18.67
CA GLU A 378 -30.24 -45.53 -18.02
C GLU A 378 -29.07 -46.46 -17.75
N LEU A 379 -28.72 -46.60 -16.48
CA LEU A 379 -27.89 -47.70 -16.07
C LEU A 379 -28.62 -48.97 -16.43
N VAL A 380 -28.12 -49.68 -17.44
CA VAL A 380 -28.58 -51.01 -17.84
C VAL A 380 -28.66 -51.88 -16.58
N ARG A 381 -29.88 -52.05 -16.10
CA ARG A 381 -30.19 -53.07 -15.06
C ARG A 381 -30.11 -54.41 -15.76
N THR A 382 -29.01 -55.11 -15.58
CA THR A 382 -28.96 -56.56 -15.84
C THR A 382 -29.97 -57.24 -14.97
N ALA A 383 -30.88 -57.96 -15.63
CA ALA A 383 -31.98 -58.74 -15.02
C ALA A 383 -31.46 -59.82 -14.05
N PRO A 384 -32.17 -60.09 -12.96
CA PRO A 384 -31.83 -61.17 -12.08
C PRO A 384 -32.36 -62.52 -12.60
N ALA A 385 -31.51 -63.56 -12.56
CA ALA A 385 -31.87 -64.95 -12.79
C ALA A 385 -32.75 -65.47 -11.66
N GLN A 386 -33.81 -66.17 -12.07
CA GLN A 386 -34.81 -66.85 -11.25
C GLN A 386 -34.20 -68.04 -10.48
N SER A 387 -34.63 -68.27 -9.25
CA SER A 387 -35.44 -69.45 -8.84
C SER A 387 -35.40 -69.69 -7.32
N ALA A 388 -36.56 -69.90 -6.81
CA ALA A 388 -36.95 -70.28 -5.44
C ALA A 388 -36.59 -71.75 -5.13
N PRO A 389 -36.95 -72.44 -3.93
CA PRO A 389 -37.92 -72.04 -2.90
C PRO A 389 -37.60 -72.38 -1.41
N ALA A 390 -38.33 -71.73 -0.57
CA ALA A 390 -39.03 -72.12 0.68
C ALA A 390 -38.40 -72.88 1.88
N ARG A 391 -38.52 -72.17 3.02
CA ARG A 391 -39.05 -72.56 4.36
C ARG A 391 -38.15 -73.35 5.33
N PRO A 392 -38.43 -73.38 6.72
CA PRO A 392 -39.21 -72.42 7.55
C PRO A 392 -38.50 -72.00 8.91
N GLN A 393 -39.07 -71.02 9.56
CA GLN A 393 -39.27 -70.60 10.91
C GLN A 393 -38.58 -71.32 12.06
N SER A 394 -38.00 -70.53 13.00
CA SER A 394 -38.32 -70.56 14.45
C SER A 394 -37.77 -69.33 15.19
N THR A 395 -38.65 -68.54 15.69
CA THR A 395 -38.95 -68.02 17.01
C THR A 395 -37.85 -68.06 18.07
N GLN A 396 -37.56 -66.87 18.64
CA GLN A 396 -37.78 -66.42 20.02
C GLN A 396 -36.84 -65.25 20.33
N GLN A 397 -37.44 -64.09 20.57
CA GLN A 397 -37.57 -63.36 21.82
C GLN A 397 -36.28 -63.23 22.66
N THR A 398 -35.80 -61.99 22.85
CA THR A 398 -36.03 -61.17 24.07
C THR A 398 -35.19 -59.88 23.97
N ALA A 399 -35.86 -58.79 24.30
CA ALA A 399 -35.28 -57.52 24.69
C ALA A 399 -34.96 -57.56 26.21
N PRO A 400 -34.56 -56.47 26.91
CA PRO A 400 -33.95 -55.22 26.57
C PRO A 400 -32.77 -54.80 27.51
N ALA A 401 -32.07 -53.71 27.10
CA ALA A 401 -31.43 -52.63 27.89
C ALA A 401 -30.56 -52.95 29.12
N PRO A 402 -29.77 -52.04 29.68
CA PRO A 402 -29.65 -50.61 29.52
C PRO A 402 -28.21 -50.04 29.41
N ALA A 403 -28.15 -48.74 29.19
CA ALA A 403 -26.97 -47.87 29.29
C ALA A 403 -26.41 -47.80 30.72
N PRO A 404 -25.19 -47.40 30.87
CA PRO A 404 -24.89 -46.41 31.91
C PRO A 404 -24.07 -45.21 31.43
N GLN A 405 -24.43 -44.10 32.03
CA GLN A 405 -23.80 -42.79 32.07
C GLN A 405 -22.59 -42.78 33.05
N PRO A 406 -22.01 -41.61 33.30
CA PRO A 406 -20.59 -41.29 33.18
C PRO A 406 -19.87 -41.30 34.53
N ALA A 407 -18.56 -41.33 34.50
CA ALA A 407 -17.76 -41.10 35.71
C ALA A 407 -16.82 -39.93 35.52
N THR A 408 -17.05 -38.95 36.30
CA THR A 408 -16.33 -37.75 36.71
C THR A 408 -15.05 -38.09 37.48
N VAL A 409 -14.13 -37.06 37.51
CA VAL A 409 -13.23 -36.72 38.63
C VAL A 409 -11.91 -37.51 38.61
N GLN A 410 -10.73 -36.91 38.69
CA GLN A 410 -10.15 -35.89 39.58
C GLN A 410 -8.74 -35.54 39.15
N ARG A 411 -8.42 -34.26 39.37
CA ARG A 411 -7.08 -33.70 39.47
C ARG A 411 -6.48 -34.12 40.82
N PRO A 412 -5.17 -34.33 40.94
CA PRO A 412 -4.50 -33.92 42.16
C PRO A 412 -3.31 -32.98 41.93
N THR A 413 -3.18 -32.16 42.91
CA THR A 413 -2.22 -31.12 43.21
C THR A 413 -0.86 -31.66 43.67
N ALA A 414 0.19 -30.91 43.36
CA ALA A 414 1.41 -30.57 44.11
C ALA A 414 2.10 -31.55 45.05
N ALA A 415 3.40 -31.70 44.89
CA ALA A 415 4.42 -31.50 45.95
C ALA A 415 5.84 -31.78 45.40
N THR A 416 6.66 -30.77 45.47
CA THR A 416 7.94 -30.56 46.20
C THR A 416 9.06 -31.60 46.04
N ALA A 417 10.17 -31.03 45.64
CA ALA A 417 11.52 -31.05 46.21
C ALA A 417 12.51 -32.16 45.79
N GLU A 418 13.62 -31.67 45.44
CA GLU A 418 14.99 -32.01 45.84
C GLU A 418 15.96 -32.62 44.80
N SER A 419 17.00 -31.87 44.68
CA SER A 419 18.45 -32.18 44.64
C SER A 419 19.10 -32.56 43.33
N SER A 420 20.04 -31.69 43.01
CA SER A 420 21.23 -31.85 42.16
C SER A 420 22.13 -33.03 42.59
N PRO A 421 23.12 -33.50 41.79
CA PRO A 421 24.21 -32.67 41.28
C PRO A 421 24.78 -33.01 39.88
N GLY A 422 25.34 -32.04 39.26
CA GLY A 422 26.59 -31.86 38.59
C GLY A 422 27.17 -32.90 37.63
N ILE A 423 27.54 -32.40 36.45
CA ILE A 423 28.87 -32.67 35.83
C ILE A 423 29.16 -31.55 34.80
N ALA A 424 30.37 -31.07 34.91
CA ALA A 424 31.04 -30.04 34.10
C ALA A 424 31.43 -30.57 32.70
N ALA A 425 31.66 -29.63 31.79
CA ALA A 425 32.67 -29.55 30.74
C ALA A 425 32.00 -28.90 29.51
N SER A 426 32.56 -28.00 28.81
CA SER A 426 33.82 -27.37 28.56
C SER A 426 33.59 -26.36 27.44
N ALA A 427 34.09 -25.16 27.56
CA ALA A 427 34.15 -24.17 26.50
C ALA A 427 35.22 -24.53 25.48
N PRO A 428 35.08 -24.17 24.21
CA PRO A 428 36.25 -24.10 23.32
C PRO A 428 36.72 -22.65 23.12
N ALA A 429 38.03 -22.58 23.03
CA ALA A 429 38.96 -21.48 23.02
C ALA A 429 38.79 -20.48 21.85
N ALA A 430 39.21 -19.25 22.13
CA ALA A 430 39.49 -18.18 21.16
C ALA A 430 40.75 -18.45 20.37
N PRO A 431 40.88 -18.01 19.09
CA PRO A 431 42.15 -17.98 18.39
C PRO A 431 42.94 -16.68 18.63
N PRO A 432 44.28 -16.71 18.41
CA PRO A 432 45.20 -15.72 18.94
C PRO A 432 45.34 -14.47 18.08
N ALA A 433 45.75 -13.39 18.76
CA ALA A 433 46.14 -12.10 18.23
C ALA A 433 47.34 -12.21 17.27
N ALA A 434 47.27 -11.52 16.13
CA ALA A 434 48.43 -11.25 15.28
C ALA A 434 48.91 -9.82 15.48
N THR A 435 50.19 -9.77 15.67
CA THR A 435 51.08 -8.64 15.99
C THR A 435 51.04 -7.48 15.00
N ALA A 436 51.19 -6.32 15.54
CA ALA A 436 51.49 -5.03 14.92
C ALA A 436 52.71 -5.04 14.04
N ALA A 437 52.69 -4.37 12.92
CA ALA A 437 53.85 -3.84 12.22
C ALA A 437 53.59 -2.38 11.85
N ALA A 438 54.62 -1.59 12.14
CA ALA A 438 54.68 -0.16 12.17
C ALA A 438 54.66 0.53 10.80
N ASP A 439 54.27 1.80 10.86
CA ASP A 439 54.37 2.89 9.88
C ASP A 439 55.76 3.03 9.22
N PRO A 440 55.80 3.71 8.06
CA PRO A 440 56.67 4.85 7.95
C PRO A 440 56.02 6.15 7.44
N ALA A 441 56.42 7.26 8.05
CA ALA A 441 56.05 8.64 7.80
C ALA A 441 56.47 9.15 6.38
N PRO A 442 55.77 10.19 5.83
CA PRO A 442 56.19 10.85 4.61
C PRO A 442 57.15 12.00 4.85
N PRO A 443 58.02 12.33 3.88
CA PRO A 443 59.02 13.41 4.02
C PRO A 443 58.46 14.81 3.76
N ALA A 444 58.96 15.75 4.49
CA ALA A 444 58.80 17.19 4.28
C ALA A 444 59.69 17.71 3.17
N THR A 445 59.16 18.59 2.33
CA THR A 445 59.93 19.58 1.55
C THR A 445 59.10 20.84 1.41
N SER A 446 59.50 21.89 2.10
CA SER A 446 60.38 23.02 1.69
C SER A 446 59.64 24.10 0.90
N ALA A 447 59.54 25.23 1.52
CA ALA A 447 59.05 26.53 1.06
C ALA A 447 59.92 27.09 -0.10
N ALA A 448 59.26 27.79 -1.00
CA ALA A 448 59.90 28.90 -1.72
C ALA A 448 58.83 29.96 -2.13
N ALA A 449 59.00 31.12 -1.55
CA ALA A 449 58.33 32.36 -1.91
C ALA A 449 58.76 32.88 -3.30
N ARG A 450 57.87 33.59 -4.00
CA ARG A 450 58.13 34.82 -4.85
C ARG A 450 56.77 35.37 -5.29
N THR A 451 56.36 36.48 -4.72
CA THR A 451 56.32 37.88 -5.17
C THR A 451 56.01 38.15 -6.63
N SER A 452 55.05 39.03 -6.80
CA SER A 452 54.96 40.14 -7.77
C SER A 452 53.70 40.13 -8.61
N ALA A 453 52.82 41.01 -8.38
CA ALA A 453 52.51 42.36 -8.86
C ALA A 453 51.38 42.38 -9.89
N MET A 454 50.41 43.23 -9.59
CA MET A 454 49.35 43.81 -10.42
C MET A 454 49.93 44.54 -11.69
N PRO A 455 49.10 44.89 -12.66
CA PRO A 455 48.01 45.85 -12.51
C PRO A 455 46.61 45.32 -12.77
#